data_348a0ab8a5bb85daa391e09105246063
#
_entry.id   348a0ab8a5bb85daa391e09105246063
#
_cell.length_a   1.000
_cell.length_b   1.000
_cell.length_c   1.000
_cell.angle_alpha   90.00
_cell.angle_beta   90.00
_cell.angle_gamma   90.00
#
_symmetry.space_group_name_H-M   'P 1'
#
loop_
_entity.id
_entity.type
_entity.pdbx_description
1 polymer ?
#
loop_
_entity_poly.entity_id
_entity_poly.type
_entity_poly.pdbx_seq_one_letter_code
_entity_poly.pdbx_strand_id
1 'polypeptide(L)'
;ILKDHGNEVLLLIKTKDVLEKLIQQDGFSFVNIQPKTRKNNPVAILLASFIRTWKVVSIVKKHQIDMLIGTDSSIAQAGYLTRKQAITTLEDDYEVIRKLADLTYPYTKTILVPEVCKVGKWNRKKIGYDGYMKLAYLHPNRFTPDVAVKNAYIQSDRYCLIRLAQLTAHHDAGIRGLNNQLVKNLIHVIENKGYQVFISVEGEIAPELSTYQLKINQNDIHHILAFASLLISDSQSMSVEAAMLGVPSLRFSDFSGRISVLEELEQRYRLTYGVKTNDPDRLIGLTSELLENRDIRSLFQQYRKQMLSDKIDVTAFMVWFIEHYPESVNIMKHNPDYQHQFN
;
A
#
# COMPACT_ATOMS: atom_id res chain seq x y z
N ILE A 1 2.00 8.46 -17.96
CA ILE A 1 3.45 8.60 -18.22
C ILE A 1 3.91 7.56 -19.25
N LEU A 2 3.96 6.24 -18.95
CA LEU A 2 4.44 5.25 -19.93
C LEU A 2 3.68 5.31 -21.27
N LYS A 3 2.36 5.51 -21.25
CA LYS A 3 1.56 5.73 -22.47
C LYS A 3 1.94 7.03 -23.19
N ASP A 4 2.20 8.08 -22.45
CA ASP A 4 2.59 9.38 -22.99
C ASP A 4 3.97 9.33 -23.65
N HIS A 5 4.81 8.37 -23.21
CA HIS A 5 6.12 8.05 -23.81
C HIS A 5 6.01 7.08 -25.00
N GLY A 6 4.79 6.75 -25.46
CA GLY A 6 4.55 5.90 -26.63
C GLY A 6 4.51 4.39 -26.33
N ASN A 7 4.52 3.99 -25.07
CA ASN A 7 4.38 2.57 -24.72
C ASN A 7 2.91 2.12 -24.74
N GLU A 8 2.63 0.94 -25.28
CA GLU A 8 1.33 0.31 -25.15
C GLU A 8 1.20 -0.35 -23.76
N VAL A 9 0.25 0.10 -22.96
CA VAL A 9 0.03 -0.43 -21.61
C VAL A 9 -1.33 -1.10 -21.52
N LEU A 10 -1.33 -2.41 -21.23
CA LEU A 10 -2.52 -3.20 -20.98
C LEU A 10 -2.65 -3.51 -19.48
N LEU A 11 -3.72 -3.04 -18.85
CA LEU A 11 -4.00 -3.32 -17.45
C LEU A 11 -4.73 -4.64 -17.29
N LEU A 12 -4.20 -5.52 -16.44
CA LEU A 12 -4.84 -6.78 -16.06
C LEU A 12 -5.27 -6.69 -14.59
N ILE A 13 -6.55 -6.91 -14.34
CA ILE A 13 -7.11 -6.85 -13.00
C ILE A 13 -7.80 -8.17 -12.59
N LYS A 14 -8.06 -8.29 -11.30
CA LYS A 14 -8.99 -9.26 -10.71
C LYS A 14 -10.10 -8.49 -10.03
N THR A 15 -11.33 -8.97 -10.11
CA THR A 15 -12.41 -8.43 -9.27
C THR A 15 -12.05 -8.66 -7.81
N LYS A 16 -11.64 -7.58 -7.15
CA LYS A 16 -11.35 -7.52 -5.74
C LYS A 16 -11.56 -6.09 -5.25
N ASP A 17 -12.31 -5.96 -4.18
CA ASP A 17 -12.55 -4.69 -3.49
C ASP A 17 -13.02 -3.56 -4.45
N VAL A 18 -12.51 -2.35 -4.28
CA VAL A 18 -12.90 -1.15 -5.05
C VAL A 18 -12.10 -0.93 -6.33
N LEU A 19 -11.05 -1.72 -6.59
CA LEU A 19 -10.07 -1.48 -7.66
C LEU A 19 -10.72 -1.33 -9.05
N GLU A 20 -11.70 -2.19 -9.38
CA GLU A 20 -12.38 -2.15 -10.67
C GLU A 20 -13.13 -0.83 -10.89
N LYS A 21 -13.79 -0.33 -9.84
CA LYS A 21 -14.50 0.96 -9.89
C LYS A 21 -13.53 2.13 -10.06
N LEU A 22 -12.41 2.13 -9.33
CA LEU A 22 -11.39 3.18 -9.42
C LEU A 22 -10.80 3.28 -10.82
N ILE A 23 -10.39 2.15 -11.40
CA ILE A 23 -9.83 2.11 -12.76
C ILE A 23 -10.84 2.59 -13.81
N GLN A 24 -12.13 2.25 -13.65
CA GLN A 24 -13.19 2.74 -14.53
C GLN A 24 -13.42 4.25 -14.39
N GLN A 25 -13.42 4.77 -13.16
CA GLN A 25 -13.56 6.22 -12.89
C GLN A 25 -12.40 7.02 -13.51
N ASP A 26 -11.19 6.47 -13.48
CA ASP A 26 -10.01 7.09 -14.08
C ASP A 26 -9.95 6.92 -15.61
N GLY A 27 -10.95 6.28 -16.23
CA GLY A 27 -11.05 6.14 -17.68
C GLY A 27 -10.06 5.14 -18.31
N PHE A 28 -9.44 4.27 -17.50
CA PHE A 28 -8.53 3.26 -18.02
C PHE A 28 -9.28 2.02 -18.53
N SER A 29 -8.90 1.54 -19.72
CA SER A 29 -9.31 0.22 -20.21
C SER A 29 -8.50 -0.87 -19.52
N PHE A 30 -9.14 -2.00 -19.19
CA PHE A 30 -8.51 -3.14 -18.54
C PHE A 30 -9.08 -4.46 -19.01
N VAL A 31 -8.36 -5.54 -18.77
CA VAL A 31 -8.85 -6.92 -18.95
C VAL A 31 -8.98 -7.58 -17.57
N ASN A 32 -10.20 -8.01 -17.25
CA ASN A 32 -10.42 -8.74 -15.99
C ASN A 32 -10.08 -10.23 -16.18
N ILE A 33 -9.00 -10.67 -15.57
CA ILE A 33 -8.52 -12.06 -15.65
C ILE A 33 -9.19 -12.99 -14.65
N GLN A 34 -9.92 -12.46 -13.64
CA GLN A 34 -10.71 -13.21 -12.67
C GLN A 34 -11.98 -12.45 -12.27
N PRO A 35 -13.06 -12.51 -13.09
CA PRO A 35 -14.27 -11.71 -12.87
C PRO A 35 -15.17 -12.23 -11.75
N LYS A 36 -14.90 -13.42 -11.20
CA LYS A 36 -15.69 -14.02 -10.12
C LYS A 36 -14.83 -14.22 -8.88
N THR A 37 -15.43 -13.95 -7.71
CA THR A 37 -14.84 -14.31 -6.42
C THR A 37 -14.70 -15.83 -6.35
N ARG A 38 -13.58 -16.31 -5.82
CA ARG A 38 -13.30 -17.75 -5.69
C ARG A 38 -13.76 -18.29 -4.33
N LYS A 39 -14.06 -19.59 -4.28
CA LYS A 39 -14.18 -20.31 -2.99
C LYS A 39 -12.83 -20.36 -2.27
N ASN A 40 -12.87 -20.26 -0.95
CA ASN A 40 -11.67 -20.14 -0.12
C ASN A 40 -11.13 -21.51 0.32
N ASN A 41 -10.90 -22.44 -0.63
CA ASN A 41 -10.26 -23.72 -0.36
C ASN A 41 -8.96 -23.87 -1.17
N PRO A 42 -7.96 -24.64 -0.69
CA PRO A 42 -6.64 -24.74 -1.33
C PRO A 42 -6.69 -25.21 -2.79
N VAL A 43 -7.56 -26.17 -3.11
CA VAL A 43 -7.70 -26.73 -4.46
C VAL A 43 -8.26 -25.68 -5.42
N ALA A 44 -9.32 -24.96 -5.01
CA ALA A 44 -9.88 -23.88 -5.82
C ALA A 44 -8.89 -22.73 -6.03
N ILE A 45 -8.03 -22.47 -5.04
CA ILE A 45 -6.95 -21.47 -5.15
C ILE A 45 -5.93 -21.86 -6.20
N LEU A 46 -5.44 -23.11 -6.18
CA LEU A 46 -4.47 -23.63 -7.15
C LEU A 46 -5.06 -23.66 -8.56
N LEU A 47 -6.30 -24.15 -8.72
CA LEU A 47 -6.98 -24.20 -10.00
C LEU A 47 -7.21 -22.80 -10.57
N ALA A 48 -7.67 -21.87 -9.76
CA ALA A 48 -7.85 -20.47 -10.16
C ALA A 48 -6.52 -19.82 -10.58
N SER A 49 -5.43 -20.11 -9.87
CA SER A 49 -4.08 -19.63 -10.23
C SER A 49 -3.64 -20.17 -11.59
N PHE A 50 -3.85 -21.47 -11.82
CA PHE A 50 -3.54 -22.11 -13.11
C PHE A 50 -4.35 -21.49 -14.26
N ILE A 51 -5.67 -21.35 -14.10
CA ILE A 51 -6.55 -20.72 -15.11
C ILE A 51 -6.09 -19.28 -15.41
N ARG A 52 -5.75 -18.50 -14.38
CA ARG A 52 -5.24 -17.13 -14.56
C ARG A 52 -3.94 -17.12 -15.35
N THR A 53 -2.99 -17.98 -14.99
CA THR A 53 -1.71 -18.07 -15.71
C THR A 53 -1.93 -18.33 -17.22
N TRP A 54 -2.80 -19.28 -17.58
CA TRP A 54 -3.09 -19.55 -18.97
C TRP A 54 -3.85 -18.42 -19.69
N LYS A 55 -4.74 -17.70 -18.98
CA LYS A 55 -5.35 -16.48 -19.53
C LYS A 55 -4.30 -15.41 -19.84
N VAL A 56 -3.38 -15.17 -18.89
CA VAL A 56 -2.28 -14.20 -19.11
C VAL A 56 -1.38 -14.65 -20.26
N VAL A 57 -1.03 -15.94 -20.36
CA VAL A 57 -0.27 -16.49 -21.51
C VAL A 57 -0.98 -16.22 -22.82
N SER A 58 -2.30 -16.43 -22.88
CA SER A 58 -3.09 -16.16 -24.10
C SER A 58 -3.08 -14.66 -24.46
N ILE A 59 -3.20 -13.78 -23.44
CA ILE A 59 -3.15 -12.32 -23.64
C ILE A 59 -1.77 -11.91 -24.15
N VAL A 60 -0.70 -12.41 -23.54
CA VAL A 60 0.69 -12.13 -23.95
C VAL A 60 0.91 -12.46 -25.42
N LYS A 61 0.44 -13.64 -25.86
CA LYS A 61 0.56 -14.06 -27.25
C LYS A 61 -0.31 -13.23 -28.20
N LYS A 62 -1.56 -12.96 -27.81
CA LYS A 62 -2.52 -12.20 -28.63
C LYS A 62 -2.08 -10.76 -28.87
N HIS A 63 -1.58 -10.10 -27.83
CA HIS A 63 -1.20 -8.68 -27.85
C HIS A 63 0.31 -8.48 -28.02
N GLN A 64 1.09 -9.54 -28.26
CA GLN A 64 2.55 -9.51 -28.47
C GLN A 64 3.29 -8.75 -27.35
N ILE A 65 2.87 -8.95 -26.09
CA ILE A 65 3.43 -8.26 -24.92
C ILE A 65 4.93 -8.57 -24.77
N ASP A 66 5.74 -7.55 -24.57
CA ASP A 66 7.20 -7.70 -24.39
C ASP A 66 7.59 -7.84 -22.92
N MET A 67 6.88 -7.15 -22.02
CA MET A 67 7.18 -7.13 -20.62
C MET A 67 5.92 -7.27 -19.75
N LEU A 68 6.04 -8.02 -18.67
CA LEU A 68 5.00 -8.21 -17.66
C LEU A 68 5.46 -7.64 -16.32
N ILE A 69 4.63 -6.80 -15.70
CA ILE A 69 4.93 -6.19 -14.41
C ILE A 69 3.74 -6.38 -13.48
N GLY A 70 3.98 -6.82 -12.25
CA GLY A 70 2.90 -6.93 -11.28
C GLY A 70 3.24 -7.78 -10.07
N THR A 71 2.24 -7.92 -9.19
CA THR A 71 2.37 -8.61 -7.89
C THR A 71 1.82 -10.04 -7.93
N ASP A 72 0.94 -10.38 -8.89
CA ASP A 72 0.30 -11.70 -8.95
C ASP A 72 1.23 -12.76 -9.55
N SER A 73 1.22 -13.97 -8.98
CA SER A 73 2.05 -15.09 -9.44
C SER A 73 1.81 -15.47 -10.91
N SER A 74 0.60 -15.26 -11.42
CA SER A 74 0.27 -15.55 -12.82
C SER A 74 1.05 -14.66 -13.81
N ILE A 75 1.44 -13.46 -13.42
CA ILE A 75 2.27 -12.54 -14.21
C ILE A 75 3.68 -13.13 -14.39
N ALA A 76 4.34 -13.51 -13.30
CA ALA A 76 5.67 -14.10 -13.32
C ALA A 76 5.67 -15.45 -14.07
N GLN A 77 4.69 -16.32 -13.78
CA GLN A 77 4.56 -17.63 -14.41
C GLN A 77 4.29 -17.52 -15.93
N ALA A 78 3.43 -16.59 -16.33
CA ALA A 78 3.18 -16.36 -17.76
C ALA A 78 4.42 -15.81 -18.48
N GLY A 79 5.16 -14.89 -17.87
CA GLY A 79 6.43 -14.40 -18.38
C GLY A 79 7.45 -15.52 -18.60
N TYR A 80 7.57 -16.42 -17.61
CA TYR A 80 8.43 -17.60 -17.72
C TYR A 80 8.02 -18.53 -18.89
N LEU A 81 6.71 -18.87 -18.96
CA LEU A 81 6.17 -19.76 -20.01
C LEU A 81 6.28 -19.17 -21.41
N THR A 82 6.16 -17.86 -21.53
CA THR A 82 6.24 -17.16 -22.84
C THR A 82 7.64 -16.64 -23.16
N ARG A 83 8.63 -16.86 -22.27
CA ARG A 83 10.01 -16.36 -22.35
C ARG A 83 10.09 -14.83 -22.44
N LYS A 84 9.07 -14.13 -21.92
CA LYS A 84 9.04 -12.66 -21.87
C LYS A 84 9.67 -12.14 -20.56
N GLN A 85 9.97 -10.86 -20.54
CA GLN A 85 10.48 -10.22 -19.34
C GLN A 85 9.38 -10.14 -18.27
N ALA A 86 9.67 -10.55 -17.05
CA ALA A 86 8.74 -10.47 -15.93
C ALA A 86 9.41 -9.79 -14.75
N ILE A 87 8.82 -8.68 -14.31
CA ILE A 87 9.24 -7.92 -13.13
C ILE A 87 8.14 -8.10 -12.07
N THR A 88 8.53 -8.60 -10.91
CA THR A 88 7.64 -8.66 -9.74
C THR A 88 7.90 -7.45 -8.87
N THR A 89 6.85 -6.65 -8.60
CA THR A 89 6.91 -5.51 -7.68
C THR A 89 6.12 -5.83 -6.42
N LEU A 90 6.73 -5.71 -5.27
CA LEU A 90 6.13 -5.99 -3.95
C LEU A 90 6.70 -5.02 -2.92
N GLU A 91 6.02 -4.89 -1.78
CA GLU A 91 6.45 -4.04 -0.66
C GLU A 91 6.56 -4.83 0.65
N ASP A 92 6.22 -6.12 0.62
CA ASP A 92 6.23 -6.99 1.79
C ASP A 92 7.49 -7.85 1.86
N ASP A 93 7.90 -8.17 3.08
CA ASP A 93 9.00 -9.10 3.34
C ASP A 93 8.61 -10.54 2.97
N TYR A 94 9.58 -11.30 2.47
CA TYR A 94 9.41 -12.71 2.09
C TYR A 94 8.70 -13.55 3.16
N GLU A 95 9.06 -13.35 4.44
CA GLU A 95 8.48 -14.13 5.54
C GLU A 95 6.99 -13.82 5.76
N VAL A 96 6.55 -12.62 5.42
CA VAL A 96 5.13 -12.20 5.52
C VAL A 96 4.32 -12.82 4.39
N ILE A 97 4.87 -12.80 3.17
CA ILE A 97 4.17 -13.25 1.95
C ILE A 97 4.72 -14.56 1.39
N ARG A 98 5.33 -15.40 2.20
CA ARG A 98 6.09 -16.59 1.79
C ARG A 98 5.38 -17.44 0.74
N LYS A 99 4.10 -17.74 0.94
CA LYS A 99 3.32 -18.56 -0.03
C LYS A 99 3.22 -17.90 -1.40
N LEU A 100 3.01 -16.57 -1.45
CA LEU A 100 2.97 -15.82 -2.71
C LEU A 100 4.36 -15.75 -3.32
N ALA A 101 5.38 -15.46 -2.53
CA ALA A 101 6.77 -15.35 -2.98
C ALA A 101 7.28 -16.67 -3.58
N ASP A 102 6.99 -17.81 -2.95
CA ASP A 102 7.39 -19.14 -3.45
C ASP A 102 6.70 -19.50 -4.79
N LEU A 103 5.51 -18.96 -5.05
CA LEU A 103 4.79 -19.12 -6.33
C LEU A 103 5.19 -18.10 -7.40
N THR A 104 5.93 -17.04 -7.03
CA THR A 104 6.23 -15.90 -7.90
C THR A 104 7.72 -15.80 -8.21
N TYR A 105 8.57 -15.73 -7.18
CA TYR A 105 10.00 -15.44 -7.31
C TYR A 105 10.81 -16.45 -8.13
N PRO A 106 10.49 -17.77 -8.15
CA PRO A 106 11.17 -18.71 -9.06
C PRO A 106 11.03 -18.31 -10.53
N TYR A 107 9.87 -17.78 -10.92
CA TYR A 107 9.49 -17.52 -12.30
C TYR A 107 9.76 -16.09 -12.77
N THR A 108 9.95 -15.14 -11.87
CA THR A 108 10.29 -13.76 -12.22
C THR A 108 11.77 -13.60 -12.56
N LYS A 109 12.10 -12.65 -13.44
CA LYS A 109 13.50 -12.30 -13.73
C LYS A 109 14.05 -11.28 -12.76
N THR A 110 13.24 -10.32 -12.36
CA THR A 110 13.61 -9.24 -11.45
C THR A 110 12.56 -9.09 -10.36
N ILE A 111 13.01 -8.91 -9.13
CA ILE A 111 12.19 -8.57 -7.96
C ILE A 111 12.53 -7.12 -7.62
N LEU A 112 11.63 -6.20 -7.96
CA LEU A 112 11.77 -4.77 -7.75
C LEU A 112 11.01 -4.38 -6.49
N VAL A 113 11.72 -4.02 -5.42
CA VAL A 113 11.16 -3.79 -4.08
C VAL A 113 11.86 -2.62 -3.38
N PRO A 114 11.23 -1.99 -2.38
CA PRO A 114 11.95 -1.10 -1.48
C PRO A 114 13.22 -1.75 -0.93
N GLU A 115 14.32 -0.97 -0.81
CA GLU A 115 15.61 -1.56 -0.40
C GLU A 115 15.53 -2.28 0.95
N VAL A 116 14.73 -1.78 1.87
CA VAL A 116 14.53 -2.37 3.19
C VAL A 116 13.83 -3.73 3.18
N CYS A 117 13.10 -4.08 2.10
CA CYS A 117 12.36 -5.33 2.01
C CYS A 117 13.28 -6.54 1.83
N LYS A 118 13.01 -7.59 2.58
CA LYS A 118 13.75 -8.86 2.55
C LYS A 118 13.10 -9.83 1.56
N VAL A 119 13.88 -10.33 0.62
CA VAL A 119 13.39 -11.27 -0.41
C VAL A 119 13.86 -12.73 -0.17
N GLY A 120 14.33 -13.02 1.03
CA GLY A 120 14.84 -14.36 1.42
C GLY A 120 16.02 -14.80 0.57
N LYS A 121 15.98 -16.03 0.08
CA LYS A 121 17.06 -16.60 -0.76
C LYS A 121 17.17 -15.99 -2.17
N TRP A 122 16.28 -15.06 -2.54
CA TRP A 122 16.18 -14.53 -3.90
C TRP A 122 16.95 -13.24 -4.14
N ASN A 123 17.90 -12.88 -3.27
CA ASN A 123 18.70 -11.64 -3.36
C ASN A 123 19.38 -11.43 -4.72
N ARG A 124 19.73 -12.50 -5.44
CA ARG A 124 20.31 -12.38 -6.79
C ARG A 124 19.38 -11.73 -7.81
N LYS A 125 18.06 -11.83 -7.59
CA LYS A 125 17.00 -11.23 -8.44
C LYS A 125 16.52 -9.89 -7.92
N LYS A 126 16.88 -9.51 -6.69
CA LYS A 126 16.47 -8.26 -6.06
C LYS A 126 17.12 -7.09 -6.76
N ILE A 127 16.30 -6.09 -7.06
CA ILE A 127 16.70 -4.69 -7.27
C ILE A 127 15.93 -3.88 -6.21
N GLY A 128 16.68 -3.29 -5.31
CA GLY A 128 16.15 -2.43 -4.26
C GLY A 128 16.13 -0.99 -4.72
N TYR A 129 15.13 -0.24 -4.27
CA TYR A 129 15.07 1.20 -4.48
C TYR A 129 14.83 1.93 -3.16
N ASP A 130 15.40 3.14 -3.04
CA ASP A 130 15.27 4.00 -1.85
C ASP A 130 13.94 4.74 -1.86
N GLY A 131 12.88 4.01 -1.56
CA GLY A 131 11.52 4.53 -1.55
C GLY A 131 10.54 3.52 -1.00
N TYR A 132 9.28 3.90 -1.02
CA TYR A 132 8.15 3.04 -0.65
C TYR A 132 7.14 3.05 -1.80
N MET A 133 6.44 1.95 -2.06
CA MET A 133 5.47 1.88 -3.17
C MET A 133 4.42 3.00 -3.11
N LYS A 134 4.07 3.46 -1.91
CA LYS A 134 3.09 4.55 -1.73
C LYS A 134 3.61 5.91 -2.21
N LEU A 135 4.93 6.11 -2.27
CA LEU A 135 5.52 7.30 -2.88
C LEU A 135 5.31 7.35 -4.41
N ALA A 136 4.98 6.24 -5.06
CA ALA A 136 4.63 6.27 -6.47
C ALA A 136 3.43 7.17 -6.78
N TYR A 137 2.53 7.38 -5.82
CA TYR A 137 1.36 8.24 -5.99
C TYR A 137 1.18 9.31 -4.91
N LEU A 138 1.94 9.27 -3.79
CA LEU A 138 1.87 10.25 -2.70
C LEU A 138 3.15 11.11 -2.56
N HIS A 139 4.13 10.95 -3.46
CA HIS A 139 5.27 11.85 -3.53
C HIS A 139 4.78 13.28 -3.85
N PRO A 140 5.39 14.36 -3.31
CA PRO A 140 4.99 15.74 -3.59
C PRO A 140 4.93 16.08 -5.09
N ASN A 141 5.76 15.46 -5.92
CA ASN A 141 5.75 15.61 -7.37
C ASN A 141 4.50 14.98 -8.03
N ARG A 142 3.72 14.17 -7.31
CA ARG A 142 2.58 13.38 -7.83
C ARG A 142 1.27 13.73 -7.18
N PHE A 143 1.30 14.13 -5.92
CA PHE A 143 0.10 14.40 -5.15
C PHE A 143 0.25 15.65 -4.30
N THR A 144 -0.69 16.57 -4.49
CA THR A 144 -0.85 17.76 -3.64
C THR A 144 -2.19 17.65 -2.92
N PRO A 145 -2.20 17.61 -1.57
CA PRO A 145 -3.44 17.63 -0.81
C PRO A 145 -4.29 18.86 -1.13
N ASP A 146 -5.58 18.66 -1.35
CA ASP A 146 -6.55 19.73 -1.60
C ASP A 146 -7.50 19.89 -0.41
N VAL A 147 -7.44 21.05 0.24
CA VAL A 147 -8.29 21.40 1.38
C VAL A 147 -9.75 21.57 0.97
N ALA A 148 -10.03 21.98 -0.27
CA ALA A 148 -11.41 22.11 -0.74
C ALA A 148 -12.11 20.75 -0.83
N VAL A 149 -11.39 19.73 -1.31
CA VAL A 149 -11.89 18.35 -1.32
C VAL A 149 -12.15 17.87 0.11
N LYS A 150 -11.22 18.09 1.05
CA LYS A 150 -11.42 17.75 2.48
C LYS A 150 -12.66 18.47 3.03
N ASN A 151 -12.81 19.78 2.76
CA ASN A 151 -13.90 20.58 3.29
C ASN A 151 -15.27 20.19 2.72
N ALA A 152 -15.35 19.55 1.55
CA ALA A 152 -16.58 19.02 1.02
C ALA A 152 -17.18 17.89 1.91
N TYR A 153 -16.35 17.21 2.68
CA TYR A 153 -16.74 16.10 3.56
C TYR A 153 -16.63 16.45 5.04
N ILE A 154 -15.57 17.16 5.43
CA ILE A 154 -15.24 17.45 6.83
C ILE A 154 -14.92 18.93 6.98
N GLN A 155 -15.79 19.66 7.69
CA GLN A 155 -15.62 21.11 7.94
C GLN A 155 -14.60 21.40 9.06
N SER A 156 -14.43 20.47 9.99
CA SER A 156 -13.51 20.64 11.12
C SER A 156 -12.04 20.52 10.69
N ASP A 157 -11.18 21.34 11.29
CA ASP A 157 -9.72 21.19 11.17
C ASP A 157 -9.12 20.31 12.27
N ARG A 158 -9.95 19.90 13.25
CA ARG A 158 -9.55 19.01 14.35
C ARG A 158 -10.33 17.71 14.26
N TYR A 159 -9.78 16.73 13.58
CA TYR A 159 -10.41 15.42 13.44
C TYR A 159 -9.39 14.30 13.37
N CYS A 160 -9.84 13.13 13.77
CA CYS A 160 -9.13 11.87 13.68
C CYS A 160 -9.83 10.92 12.74
N LEU A 161 -9.07 10.11 12.02
CA LEU A 161 -9.58 9.02 11.22
C LEU A 161 -9.32 7.69 11.94
N ILE A 162 -10.35 6.84 12.01
CA ILE A 162 -10.21 5.43 12.38
C ILE A 162 -10.45 4.60 11.13
N ARG A 163 -9.47 3.80 10.71
CA ARG A 163 -9.60 2.89 9.58
C ARG A 163 -9.75 1.47 10.06
N LEU A 164 -10.87 0.86 9.71
CA LEU A 164 -11.16 -0.55 9.97
C LEU A 164 -10.96 -1.34 8.69
N ALA A 165 -9.91 -2.16 8.66
CA ALA A 165 -9.63 -3.04 7.54
C ALA A 165 -10.50 -4.31 7.64
N GLN A 166 -10.90 -4.83 6.49
CA GLN A 166 -11.49 -6.16 6.41
C GLN A 166 -10.35 -7.18 6.31
N LEU A 167 -9.95 -7.77 7.45
CA LEU A 167 -8.86 -8.74 7.55
C LEU A 167 -9.24 -10.09 6.89
N THR A 168 -9.30 -10.13 5.56
CA THR A 168 -9.72 -11.30 4.76
C THR A 168 -8.63 -11.90 3.88
N ALA A 169 -7.46 -11.30 3.81
CA ALA A 169 -6.34 -11.80 3.02
C ALA A 169 -5.74 -13.08 3.64
N HIS A 170 -5.09 -13.92 2.83
CA HIS A 170 -4.49 -15.17 3.32
C HIS A 170 -3.41 -15.00 4.40
N HIS A 171 -2.72 -13.88 4.38
CA HIS A 171 -1.72 -13.53 5.39
C HIS A 171 -2.34 -12.94 6.65
N ASP A 172 -3.63 -12.57 6.62
CA ASP A 172 -4.37 -12.05 7.77
C ASP A 172 -5.01 -13.16 8.63
N ALA A 173 -4.89 -14.43 8.23
CA ALA A 173 -5.50 -15.54 8.97
C ALA A 173 -4.95 -15.59 10.41
N GLY A 174 -5.83 -15.37 11.39
CA GLY A 174 -5.49 -15.32 12.81
C GLY A 174 -4.95 -13.96 13.30
N ILE A 175 -4.85 -12.96 12.43
CA ILE A 175 -4.50 -11.59 12.80
C ILE A 175 -5.72 -10.91 13.45
N ARG A 176 -5.47 -10.22 14.56
CA ARG A 176 -6.46 -9.42 15.27
C ARG A 176 -6.29 -7.95 14.90
N GLY A 177 -7.38 -7.20 14.98
CA GLY A 177 -7.42 -5.77 14.74
C GLY A 177 -8.33 -5.04 15.73
N LEU A 178 -8.79 -3.87 15.35
CA LEU A 178 -9.70 -3.04 16.15
C LEU A 178 -11.08 -3.70 16.26
N ASN A 179 -11.55 -3.96 17.49
CA ASN A 179 -12.91 -4.39 17.75
C ASN A 179 -13.81 -3.22 18.14
N ASN A 180 -15.13 -3.41 18.05
CA ASN A 180 -16.10 -2.34 18.30
C ASN A 180 -15.97 -1.69 19.69
N GLN A 181 -15.67 -2.47 20.74
CA GLN A 181 -15.52 -1.92 22.09
C GLN A 181 -14.30 -1.01 22.20
N LEU A 182 -13.16 -1.42 21.62
CA LEU A 182 -11.94 -0.60 21.60
C LEU A 182 -12.16 0.66 20.78
N VAL A 183 -12.88 0.57 19.64
CA VAL A 183 -13.24 1.73 18.82
C VAL A 183 -14.09 2.72 19.62
N LYS A 184 -15.09 2.27 20.38
CA LYS A 184 -15.89 3.14 21.26
C LYS A 184 -15.02 3.84 22.31
N ASN A 185 -14.08 3.12 22.94
CA ASN A 185 -13.17 3.71 23.92
C ASN A 185 -12.27 4.78 23.28
N LEU A 186 -11.75 4.52 22.07
CA LEU A 186 -10.95 5.49 21.30
C LEU A 186 -11.77 6.73 20.93
N ILE A 187 -13.01 6.57 20.47
CA ILE A 187 -13.93 7.68 20.19
C ILE A 187 -14.08 8.57 21.41
N HIS A 188 -14.38 7.98 22.58
CA HIS A 188 -14.54 8.72 23.81
C HIS A 188 -13.27 9.53 24.18
N VAL A 189 -12.08 8.93 24.06
CA VAL A 189 -10.81 9.62 24.34
C VAL A 189 -10.59 10.79 23.37
N ILE A 190 -10.85 10.57 22.08
CA ILE A 190 -10.64 11.58 21.03
C ILE A 190 -11.59 12.76 21.20
N GLU A 191 -12.90 12.48 21.43
CA GLU A 191 -13.91 13.52 21.64
C GLU A 191 -13.66 14.33 22.90
N ASN A 192 -13.21 13.71 23.99
CA ASN A 192 -12.81 14.41 25.23
C ASN A 192 -11.62 15.35 25.03
N LYS A 193 -10.80 15.15 24.00
CA LYS A 193 -9.74 16.08 23.59
C LYS A 193 -10.23 17.17 22.60
N GLY A 194 -11.53 17.18 22.27
CA GLY A 194 -12.15 18.17 21.38
C GLY A 194 -11.85 17.92 19.90
N TYR A 195 -11.65 16.67 19.49
CA TYR A 195 -11.52 16.28 18.09
C TYR A 195 -12.78 15.54 17.62
N GLN A 196 -13.15 15.74 16.36
CA GLN A 196 -14.16 14.91 15.72
C GLN A 196 -13.57 13.57 15.29
N VAL A 197 -14.42 12.54 15.24
CA VAL A 197 -14.01 11.19 14.80
C VAL A 197 -14.75 10.83 13.53
N PHE A 198 -14.03 10.30 12.57
CA PHE A 198 -14.57 9.69 11.36
C PHE A 198 -14.03 8.28 11.17
N ILE A 199 -14.91 7.35 10.80
CA ILE A 199 -14.56 5.95 10.59
C ILE A 199 -14.64 5.62 9.10
N SER A 200 -13.52 5.20 8.53
CA SER A 200 -13.44 4.62 7.18
C SER A 200 -13.38 3.10 7.31
N VAL A 201 -14.24 2.38 6.60
CA VAL A 201 -14.35 0.93 6.67
C VAL A 201 -14.32 0.31 5.28
N GLU A 202 -13.72 -0.87 5.13
CA GLU A 202 -13.70 -1.63 3.87
C GLU A 202 -14.94 -2.51 3.66
N GLY A 203 -15.74 -2.71 4.68
CA GLY A 203 -16.94 -3.54 4.65
C GLY A 203 -18.11 -2.85 5.33
N GLU A 204 -18.94 -3.65 6.00
CA GLU A 204 -20.05 -3.14 6.80
C GLU A 204 -19.55 -2.59 8.13
N ILE A 205 -20.13 -1.47 8.55
CA ILE A 205 -19.89 -0.89 9.87
C ILE A 205 -20.96 -1.37 10.85
N ALA A 206 -20.56 -1.59 12.11
CA ALA A 206 -21.50 -1.94 13.17
C ALA A 206 -22.55 -0.81 13.35
N PRO A 207 -23.84 -1.14 13.56
CA PRO A 207 -24.90 -0.13 13.65
C PRO A 207 -24.60 0.97 14.67
N GLU A 208 -24.04 0.62 15.80
CA GLU A 208 -23.68 1.56 16.88
C GLU A 208 -22.53 2.52 16.55
N LEU A 209 -21.78 2.27 15.47
CA LEU A 209 -20.70 3.12 14.98
C LEU A 209 -21.10 3.88 13.70
N SER A 210 -22.29 3.64 13.18
CA SER A 210 -22.74 4.14 11.88
C SER A 210 -22.75 5.67 11.77
N THR A 211 -22.97 6.40 12.88
CA THR A 211 -22.96 7.86 12.95
C THR A 211 -21.58 8.46 12.67
N TYR A 212 -20.53 7.69 12.90
CA TYR A 212 -19.14 8.11 12.66
C TYR A 212 -18.64 7.73 11.26
N GLN A 213 -19.46 7.00 10.46
CA GLN A 213 -19.04 6.51 9.16
C GLN A 213 -18.74 7.63 8.18
N LEU A 214 -17.51 7.67 7.67
CA LEU A 214 -17.09 8.56 6.61
C LEU A 214 -17.59 8.05 5.25
N LYS A 215 -18.53 8.79 4.67
CA LYS A 215 -19.09 8.48 3.34
C LYS A 215 -18.45 9.40 2.30
N ILE A 216 -17.53 8.86 1.52
CA ILE A 216 -16.75 9.64 0.55
C ILE A 216 -16.59 8.87 -0.78
N ASN A 217 -16.22 9.59 -1.82
CA ASN A 217 -15.60 8.98 -2.98
C ASN A 217 -14.22 8.43 -2.56
N GLN A 218 -13.92 7.18 -2.90
CA GLN A 218 -12.66 6.53 -2.50
C GLN A 218 -11.42 7.25 -3.04
N ASN A 219 -11.52 7.95 -4.18
CA ASN A 219 -10.43 8.75 -4.75
C ASN A 219 -10.05 9.95 -3.85
N ASP A 220 -10.95 10.39 -2.97
CA ASP A 220 -10.74 11.58 -2.14
C ASP A 220 -10.09 11.26 -0.79
N ILE A 221 -9.90 9.98 -0.47
CA ILE A 221 -9.41 9.53 0.85
C ILE A 221 -8.06 10.16 1.23
N HIS A 222 -7.15 10.31 0.27
CA HIS A 222 -5.82 10.86 0.54
C HIS A 222 -5.86 12.36 0.81
N HIS A 223 -6.78 13.11 0.18
CA HIS A 223 -7.01 14.52 0.50
C HIS A 223 -7.52 14.67 1.93
N ILE A 224 -8.45 13.81 2.34
CA ILE A 224 -8.97 13.82 3.71
C ILE A 224 -7.90 13.37 4.70
N LEU A 225 -7.19 12.28 4.41
CA LEU A 225 -6.12 11.77 5.29
C LEU A 225 -5.04 12.82 5.54
N ALA A 226 -4.62 13.57 4.51
CA ALA A 226 -3.53 14.56 4.61
C ALA A 226 -3.79 15.69 5.63
N PHE A 227 -5.04 15.97 5.96
CA PHE A 227 -5.41 17.00 6.93
C PHE A 227 -5.85 16.43 8.29
N ALA A 228 -5.88 15.11 8.45
CA ALA A 228 -6.22 14.48 9.72
C ALA A 228 -5.17 14.81 10.81
N SER A 229 -5.62 14.93 12.05
CA SER A 229 -4.75 15.13 13.21
C SER A 229 -4.08 13.83 13.63
N LEU A 230 -4.77 12.70 13.45
CA LEU A 230 -4.29 11.36 13.77
C LEU A 230 -5.04 10.32 12.94
N LEU A 231 -4.32 9.31 12.47
CA LEU A 231 -4.90 8.07 11.94
C LEU A 231 -4.73 6.96 12.98
N ILE A 232 -5.80 6.23 13.30
CA ILE A 232 -5.74 4.96 14.04
C ILE A 232 -6.23 3.86 13.13
N SER A 233 -5.44 2.80 12.93
CA SER A 233 -5.77 1.81 11.91
C SER A 233 -5.25 0.41 12.24
N ASP A 234 -5.99 -0.60 11.81
CA ASP A 234 -5.50 -1.97 11.67
C ASP A 234 -5.06 -2.30 10.22
N SER A 235 -5.15 -1.33 9.31
CA SER A 235 -4.61 -1.40 7.94
C SER A 235 -3.14 -0.99 7.88
N GLN A 236 -2.27 -1.90 7.45
CA GLN A 236 -0.85 -1.62 7.26
C GLN A 236 -0.63 -0.60 6.12
N SER A 237 -1.33 -0.77 5.01
CA SER A 237 -1.22 0.08 3.83
C SER A 237 -1.54 1.54 4.15
N MET A 238 -2.66 1.80 4.83
CA MET A 238 -3.09 3.17 5.13
C MET A 238 -2.17 3.88 6.14
N SER A 239 -1.49 3.12 7.01
CA SER A 239 -0.48 3.68 7.89
C SER A 239 0.79 4.12 7.14
N VAL A 240 1.19 3.38 6.08
CA VAL A 240 2.26 3.83 5.17
C VAL A 240 1.81 5.09 4.42
N GLU A 241 0.58 5.14 3.92
CA GLU A 241 0.03 6.33 3.25
C GLU A 241 0.02 7.56 4.17
N ALA A 242 -0.39 7.39 5.43
CA ALA A 242 -0.33 8.45 6.44
C ALA A 242 1.10 8.96 6.64
N ALA A 243 2.08 8.06 6.73
CA ALA A 243 3.49 8.43 6.83
C ALA A 243 3.97 9.23 5.62
N MET A 244 3.59 8.83 4.39
CA MET A 244 3.92 9.59 3.16
C MET A 244 3.33 11.00 3.17
N LEU A 245 2.19 11.19 3.82
CA LEU A 245 1.52 12.48 3.95
C LEU A 245 1.97 13.26 5.19
N GLY A 246 2.81 12.68 6.06
CA GLY A 246 3.26 13.30 7.32
C GLY A 246 2.13 13.44 8.34
N VAL A 247 1.25 12.45 8.39
CA VAL A 247 0.15 12.37 9.35
C VAL A 247 0.52 11.37 10.44
N PRO A 248 0.41 11.74 11.73
CA PRO A 248 0.61 10.79 12.82
C PRO A 248 -0.27 9.56 12.65
N SER A 249 0.29 8.36 12.85
CA SER A 249 -0.52 7.15 12.76
C SER A 249 -0.19 6.13 13.83
N LEU A 250 -1.23 5.50 14.37
CA LEU A 250 -1.18 4.38 15.30
C LEU A 250 -1.69 3.13 14.60
N ARG A 251 -0.83 2.10 14.52
CA ARG A 251 -1.16 0.80 13.92
C ARG A 251 -1.48 -0.21 15.02
N PHE A 252 -2.69 -0.72 15.05
CA PHE A 252 -3.08 -1.75 16.01
C PHE A 252 -3.18 -3.11 15.32
N SER A 253 -2.09 -3.88 15.35
CA SER A 253 -2.00 -5.12 14.60
C SER A 253 -0.90 -6.04 15.11
N ASP A 254 -1.10 -7.37 14.99
CA ASP A 254 -0.08 -8.39 15.27
C ASP A 254 1.08 -8.39 14.24
N PHE A 255 0.97 -7.61 13.16
CA PHE A 255 2.09 -7.35 12.22
C PHE A 255 3.10 -6.33 12.73
N SER A 256 2.83 -5.66 13.83
CA SER A 256 3.77 -4.70 14.45
C SER A 256 5.11 -5.39 14.76
N GLY A 257 6.21 -4.82 14.28
CA GLY A 257 7.57 -5.39 14.39
C GLY A 257 7.93 -6.42 13.30
N ARG A 258 7.11 -6.60 12.24
CA ARG A 258 7.30 -7.68 11.26
C ARG A 258 7.45 -7.22 9.81
N ILE A 259 7.14 -5.97 9.48
CA ILE A 259 7.15 -5.43 8.12
C ILE A 259 8.24 -4.37 8.02
N SER A 260 9.30 -4.65 7.26
CA SER A 260 10.50 -3.79 7.20
C SER A 260 10.23 -2.35 6.81
N VAL A 261 9.30 -2.09 5.89
CA VAL A 261 8.90 -0.73 5.50
C VAL A 261 8.32 0.04 6.70
N LEU A 262 7.42 -0.58 7.45
CA LEU A 262 6.79 0.04 8.61
C LEU A 262 7.76 0.20 9.78
N GLU A 263 8.68 -0.74 9.94
CA GLU A 263 9.75 -0.62 10.95
C GLU A 263 10.72 0.52 10.62
N GLU A 264 11.10 0.72 9.35
CA GLU A 264 11.91 1.87 8.96
C GLU A 264 11.17 3.19 9.21
N LEU A 265 9.88 3.26 8.82
CA LEU A 265 9.05 4.44 9.05
C LEU A 265 8.87 4.77 10.55
N GLU A 266 8.82 3.76 11.42
CA GLU A 266 8.70 3.93 12.86
C GLU A 266 10.04 4.27 13.51
N GLN A 267 11.07 3.45 13.29
CA GLN A 267 12.32 3.53 14.04
C GLN A 267 13.25 4.64 13.51
N ARG A 268 13.33 4.81 12.19
CA ARG A 268 14.21 5.80 11.58
C ARG A 268 13.54 7.16 11.44
N TYR A 269 12.28 7.18 10.99
CA TYR A 269 11.60 8.43 10.63
C TYR A 269 10.53 8.88 11.63
N ARG A 270 10.13 8.04 12.59
CA ARG A 270 9.12 8.36 13.62
C ARG A 270 7.76 8.80 13.04
N LEU A 271 7.40 8.26 11.88
CA LEU A 271 6.20 8.63 11.13
C LEU A 271 4.98 7.75 11.44
N THR A 272 5.15 6.68 12.21
CA THR A 272 4.08 5.79 12.64
C THR A 272 4.46 5.09 13.94
N TYR A 273 3.49 4.56 14.68
CA TYR A 273 3.73 3.76 15.88
C TYR A 273 2.93 2.45 15.82
N GLY A 274 3.61 1.35 16.05
CA GLY A 274 3.00 0.02 16.07
C GLY A 274 2.62 -0.40 17.48
N VAL A 275 1.37 -0.80 17.67
CA VAL A 275 0.86 -1.37 18.91
C VAL A 275 0.33 -2.77 18.63
N LYS A 276 0.78 -3.76 19.41
CA LYS A 276 0.29 -5.14 19.31
C LYS A 276 -1.12 -5.27 19.85
N THR A 277 -1.89 -6.21 19.32
CA THR A 277 -3.31 -6.38 19.68
C THR A 277 -3.54 -6.88 21.10
N ASN A 278 -2.51 -7.33 21.80
CA ASN A 278 -2.56 -7.68 23.21
C ASN A 278 -2.34 -6.51 24.18
N ASP A 279 -2.14 -5.28 23.66
CA ASP A 279 -1.88 -4.08 24.47
C ASP A 279 -2.80 -2.91 24.06
N PRO A 280 -4.13 -3.04 24.23
CA PRO A 280 -5.07 -1.99 23.88
C PRO A 280 -4.92 -0.73 24.76
N ASP A 281 -4.48 -0.86 26.00
CA ASP A 281 -4.29 0.27 26.91
C ASP A 281 -3.18 1.19 26.42
N ARG A 282 -2.10 0.64 25.85
CA ARG A 282 -1.05 1.41 25.18
C ARG A 282 -1.59 2.20 24.00
N LEU A 283 -2.49 1.61 23.19
CA LEU A 283 -3.11 2.32 22.07
C LEU A 283 -3.90 3.54 22.56
N ILE A 284 -4.71 3.36 23.63
CA ILE A 284 -5.49 4.43 24.23
C ILE A 284 -4.56 5.51 24.80
N GLY A 285 -3.52 5.12 25.53
CA GLY A 285 -2.53 6.04 26.09
C GLY A 285 -1.83 6.88 25.04
N LEU A 286 -1.30 6.24 24.00
CA LEU A 286 -0.65 6.93 22.86
C LEU A 286 -1.61 7.86 22.11
N THR A 287 -2.88 7.47 21.98
CA THR A 287 -3.91 8.34 21.37
C THR A 287 -4.07 9.63 22.17
N SER A 288 -4.18 9.54 23.50
CA SER A 288 -4.27 10.70 24.37
C SER A 288 -3.02 11.57 24.30
N GLU A 289 -1.83 10.97 24.40
CA GLU A 289 -0.54 11.65 24.37
C GLU A 289 -0.32 12.45 23.08
N LEU A 290 -0.57 11.82 21.92
CA LEU A 290 -0.40 12.47 20.63
C LEU A 290 -1.37 13.63 20.43
N LEU A 291 -2.63 13.52 20.91
CA LEU A 291 -3.63 14.56 20.76
C LEU A 291 -3.47 15.71 21.78
N GLU A 292 -2.70 15.54 22.84
CA GLU A 292 -2.30 16.62 23.76
C GLU A 292 -1.24 17.54 23.15
N ASN A 293 -0.40 17.02 22.27
CA ASN A 293 0.63 17.81 21.61
C ASN A 293 0.01 18.67 20.48
N ARG A 294 -0.12 19.98 20.72
CA ARG A 294 -0.68 20.92 19.76
C ARG A 294 0.14 21.08 18.49
N ASP A 295 1.44 20.79 18.55
CA ASP A 295 2.39 20.95 17.45
C ASP A 295 2.64 19.61 16.70
N ILE A 296 1.88 18.57 17.02
CA ILE A 296 2.10 17.22 16.49
C ILE A 296 2.15 17.19 14.95
N ARG A 297 1.26 17.91 14.27
CA ARG A 297 1.25 17.98 12.80
C ARG A 297 2.52 18.62 12.26
N SER A 298 2.96 19.71 12.83
CA SER A 298 4.21 20.39 12.43
C SER A 298 5.41 19.47 12.59
N LEU A 299 5.48 18.76 13.72
CA LEU A 299 6.53 17.79 14.02
C LEU A 299 6.56 16.66 12.97
N PHE A 300 5.40 16.07 12.64
CA PHE A 300 5.33 15.00 11.66
C PHE A 300 5.62 15.47 10.23
N GLN A 301 5.31 16.72 9.89
CA GLN A 301 5.74 17.30 8.61
C GLN A 301 7.27 17.48 8.54
N GLN A 302 7.95 17.77 9.65
CA GLN A 302 9.41 17.78 9.72
C GLN A 302 9.99 16.36 9.53
N TYR A 303 9.43 15.36 10.18
CA TYR A 303 9.82 13.96 10.00
C TYR A 303 9.60 13.49 8.54
N ARG A 304 8.47 13.89 7.94
CA ARG A 304 8.20 13.63 6.53
C ARG A 304 9.25 14.29 5.62
N LYS A 305 9.60 15.53 5.88
CA LYS A 305 10.63 16.24 5.11
C LYS A 305 11.98 15.51 5.17
N GLN A 306 12.37 15.02 6.34
CA GLN A 306 13.57 14.21 6.49
C GLN A 306 13.46 12.90 5.69
N MET A 307 12.34 12.20 5.78
CA MET A 307 12.11 10.97 5.00
C MET A 307 12.19 11.24 3.50
N LEU A 308 11.55 12.30 3.00
CA LEU A 308 11.56 12.66 1.59
C LEU A 308 12.96 13.08 1.09
N SER A 309 13.85 13.60 1.96
CA SER A 309 15.23 13.89 1.56
C SER A 309 16.10 12.63 1.38
N ASP A 310 15.67 11.51 1.95
CA ASP A 310 16.38 10.23 1.86
C ASP A 310 15.76 9.31 0.78
N LYS A 311 14.57 9.65 0.26
CA LYS A 311 13.78 8.80 -0.63
C LYS A 311 13.55 9.46 -1.98
N ILE A 312 13.50 8.63 -3.02
CA ILE A 312 13.36 9.06 -4.42
C ILE A 312 11.89 9.21 -4.86
N ASP A 313 11.64 9.94 -5.96
CA ASP A 313 10.39 9.85 -6.72
C ASP A 313 10.28 8.45 -7.35
N VAL A 314 9.58 7.57 -6.67
CA VAL A 314 9.45 6.14 -7.05
C VAL A 314 8.85 5.99 -8.44
N THR A 315 7.92 6.87 -8.84
CA THR A 315 7.34 6.81 -10.20
C THR A 315 8.37 7.19 -11.26
N ALA A 316 9.13 8.25 -11.05
CA ALA A 316 10.19 8.63 -11.99
C ALA A 316 11.22 7.50 -12.16
N PHE A 317 11.66 6.91 -11.04
CA PHE A 317 12.56 5.77 -11.04
C PHE A 317 11.95 4.54 -11.75
N MET A 318 10.71 4.17 -11.44
CA MET A 318 10.08 2.99 -12.05
C MET A 318 9.87 3.16 -13.56
N VAL A 319 9.49 4.35 -14.02
CA VAL A 319 9.36 4.65 -15.46
C VAL A 319 10.71 4.47 -16.15
N TRP A 320 11.77 5.11 -15.62
CA TRP A 320 13.11 4.94 -16.14
C TRP A 320 13.55 3.46 -16.13
N PHE A 321 13.33 2.74 -15.02
CA PHE A 321 13.74 1.36 -14.87
C PHE A 321 13.09 0.44 -15.89
N ILE A 322 11.80 0.65 -16.19
CA ILE A 322 11.02 -0.11 -17.17
C ILE A 322 11.49 0.18 -18.59
N GLU A 323 11.65 1.46 -18.93
CA GLU A 323 12.01 1.88 -20.30
C GLU A 323 13.43 1.49 -20.69
N HIS A 324 14.33 1.38 -19.71
CA HIS A 324 15.73 0.98 -19.94
C HIS A 324 16.00 -0.50 -19.59
N TYR A 325 14.94 -1.31 -19.39
CA TYR A 325 15.11 -2.72 -19.08
C TYR A 325 15.58 -3.51 -20.31
N PRO A 326 16.57 -4.42 -20.24
CA PRO A 326 17.23 -4.95 -19.03
C PRO A 326 18.47 -4.19 -18.57
N GLU A 327 18.90 -3.13 -19.28
CA GLU A 327 20.10 -2.36 -18.95
C GLU A 327 20.02 -1.73 -17.56
N SER A 328 18.84 -1.23 -17.18
CA SER A 328 18.57 -0.70 -15.84
C SER A 328 18.88 -1.67 -14.71
N VAL A 329 18.71 -2.97 -14.92
CA VAL A 329 19.11 -4.01 -13.94
C VAL A 329 20.63 -4.03 -13.75
N ASN A 330 21.40 -3.92 -14.82
CA ASN A 330 22.86 -3.89 -14.77
C ASN A 330 23.35 -2.64 -14.08
N ILE A 331 22.77 -1.48 -14.45
CA ILE A 331 23.10 -0.19 -13.83
C ILE A 331 22.86 -0.26 -12.32
N MET A 332 21.66 -0.67 -11.88
CA MET A 332 21.32 -0.74 -10.45
C MET A 332 22.16 -1.75 -9.67
N LYS A 333 22.60 -2.84 -10.29
CA LYS A 333 23.49 -3.83 -9.62
C LYS A 333 24.92 -3.33 -9.44
N HIS A 334 25.43 -2.54 -10.36
CA HIS A 334 26.81 -2.04 -10.31
C HIS A 334 26.92 -0.68 -9.64
N ASN A 335 25.86 0.13 -9.75
CA ASN A 335 25.78 1.47 -9.17
C ASN A 335 24.38 1.71 -8.59
N PRO A 336 24.07 1.20 -7.39
CA PRO A 336 22.77 1.42 -6.74
C PRO A 336 22.45 2.92 -6.53
N ASP A 337 23.47 3.77 -6.33
CA ASP A 337 23.31 5.19 -6.09
C ASP A 337 22.81 5.97 -7.32
N TYR A 338 22.84 5.34 -8.51
CA TYR A 338 22.26 5.92 -9.73
C TYR A 338 20.80 6.37 -9.54
N GLN A 339 20.07 5.72 -8.66
CA GLN A 339 18.68 6.07 -8.36
C GLN A 339 18.49 7.45 -7.74
N HIS A 340 19.52 8.02 -7.09
CA HIS A 340 19.41 9.33 -6.40
C HIS A 340 19.25 10.52 -7.36
N GLN A 341 19.42 10.32 -8.66
CA GLN A 341 19.05 11.34 -9.65
C GLN A 341 17.52 11.55 -9.75
N PHE A 342 16.72 10.69 -9.15
CA PHE A 342 15.26 10.78 -9.10
C PHE A 342 14.74 11.38 -7.78
N ASN A 343 15.59 12.10 -7.02
CA ASN A 343 15.18 12.80 -5.79
C ASN A 343 14.35 14.05 -6.10
#